data_cc262d10e1a487a65be5e02fe4ca5123
#
_entry.id   cc262d10e1a487a65be5e02fe4ca5123
#
_cell.length_a   1.000
_cell.length_b   1.000
_cell.length_c   1.000
_cell.angle_alpha   90.00
_cell.angle_beta   90.00
_cell.angle_gamma   90.00
#
_symmetry.space_group_name_H-M   'P 1'
#
loop_
_entity.id
_entity.type
_entity.pdbx_description
1 polymer ?
#
loop_
_entity_poly.entity_id
_entity_poly.type
_entity_poly.pdbx_seq_one_letter_code
_entity_poly.pdbx_strand_id
1 'polypeptide(L)'
;MEFNPILDSLGYNQSPNFLRGKALESDRDFGHVFRKAQADCGLRGAYVLNGAAFEKSRGSVPVVYVCEADSEEQAREIHRKVWNQNVVPFLLVISRGWVRLYPGFQYERKLGSDLSAGALRVLDDFGKVASELGPICASAVDNGSVWGTLGAAVTPEKRVDWQLLDNLRDLDQWLDSDGVHDRRLAHSMIGKFVYLQYLRQRQILSDARLEEWGINPTSVFSHDAKLNAFVDLVRHVDEWLNGSVFPLPLSRIREFGADRIRKIASVFQGAQAVSGQLPLFDIYDFSFIPIETLSVIYEQFLHATVNASGKSEGEARGAYYTPVPLVNFMLDRLDSKAPLKPGMKVLDPSCGSGAFLVQCYRKLIERRRQELGRRLGPAELGALLKNHVFGVDLDEDACQIAELS
;
A
#
# COMPACT_ATOMS: atom_id res chain seq x y z
N MET A 1 23.32 21.30 13.08
CA MET A 1 22.52 20.28 12.37
C MET A 1 22.69 20.46 10.88
N GLU A 2 23.26 19.47 10.21
CA GLU A 2 23.71 19.54 8.80
C GLU A 2 22.57 19.31 7.78
N PHE A 3 21.32 19.23 8.24
CA PHE A 3 20.17 18.96 7.40
C PHE A 3 19.89 20.09 6.37
N ASN A 4 19.90 21.33 6.82
CA ASN A 4 19.63 22.49 5.95
C ASN A 4 20.70 22.71 4.86
N PRO A 5 22.02 22.61 5.14
CA PRO A 5 23.04 22.75 4.11
C PRO A 5 22.91 21.75 2.97
N ILE A 6 22.53 20.51 3.26
CA ILE A 6 22.29 19.49 2.23
C ILE A 6 21.11 19.90 1.34
N LEU A 7 20.01 20.34 1.93
CA LEU A 7 18.83 20.77 1.18
C LEU A 7 19.06 22.05 0.38
N ASP A 8 19.89 22.96 0.90
CA ASP A 8 20.32 24.17 0.18
C ASP A 8 21.17 23.80 -1.04
N SER A 9 22.09 22.84 -0.88
CA SER A 9 22.92 22.32 -1.95
C SER A 9 22.10 21.64 -3.06
N LEU A 10 20.97 21.02 -2.72
CA LEU A 10 20.02 20.42 -3.67
C LEU A 10 19.02 21.45 -4.26
N GLY A 11 19.01 22.69 -3.77
CA GLY A 11 18.06 23.72 -4.19
C GLY A 11 16.64 23.50 -3.63
N TYR A 12 16.45 22.59 -2.67
CA TYR A 12 15.13 22.27 -2.14
C TYR A 12 14.52 23.39 -1.31
N ASN A 13 15.34 24.07 -0.47
CA ASN A 13 14.86 25.17 0.38
C ASN A 13 14.35 26.37 -0.41
N GLN A 14 14.79 26.55 -1.65
CA GLN A 14 14.38 27.62 -2.54
C GLN A 14 13.23 27.24 -3.47
N SER A 15 12.87 25.95 -3.53
CA SER A 15 11.82 25.47 -4.42
C SER A 15 10.44 25.50 -3.76
N PRO A 16 9.40 26.04 -4.42
CA PRO A 16 8.03 25.96 -3.95
C PRO A 16 7.47 24.52 -3.97
N ASN A 17 8.13 23.61 -4.69
CA ASN A 17 7.75 22.21 -4.80
C ASN A 17 8.25 21.37 -3.61
N PHE A 18 9.05 21.94 -2.70
CA PHE A 18 9.51 21.24 -1.51
C PHE A 18 8.60 21.53 -0.30
N LEU A 19 7.75 20.59 0.04
CA LEU A 19 6.80 20.70 1.14
C LEU A 19 7.40 20.27 2.47
N ARG A 20 7.11 21.01 3.55
CA ARG A 20 7.54 20.73 4.93
C ARG A 20 6.46 21.03 5.96
N GLY A 21 6.53 20.38 7.12
CA GLY A 21 5.69 20.65 8.28
C GLY A 21 4.20 20.64 7.91
N LYS A 22 3.49 21.72 8.22
CA LYS A 22 2.05 21.83 7.93
C LYS A 22 1.69 21.74 6.44
N ALA A 23 2.58 22.15 5.54
CA ALA A 23 2.34 22.04 4.10
C ALA A 23 2.21 20.58 3.64
N LEU A 24 3.02 19.66 4.20
CA LEU A 24 2.85 18.22 3.97
C LEU A 24 1.50 17.71 4.43
N GLU A 25 1.10 18.08 5.65
CA GLU A 25 -0.16 17.61 6.24
C GLU A 25 -1.40 18.14 5.51
N SER A 26 -1.26 19.32 4.89
CA SER A 26 -2.33 20.02 4.17
C SER A 26 -2.36 19.69 2.69
N ASP A 27 -1.42 18.86 2.19
CA ASP A 27 -1.49 18.40 0.81
C ASP A 27 -2.80 17.65 0.58
N ARG A 28 -3.48 18.00 -0.51
CA ARG A 28 -4.84 17.55 -0.77
C ARG A 28 -4.91 16.05 -1.06
N ASP A 29 -3.93 15.55 -1.80
CA ASP A 29 -3.96 14.19 -2.31
C ASP A 29 -3.20 13.23 -1.39
N PHE A 30 -2.06 13.68 -0.85
CA PHE A 30 -1.12 12.84 -0.08
C PHE A 30 -0.99 13.22 1.38
N GLY A 31 -1.71 14.23 1.88
CA GLY A 31 -1.54 14.71 3.26
C GLY A 31 -1.71 13.61 4.33
N HIS A 32 -2.60 12.63 4.11
CA HIS A 32 -2.77 11.49 5.01
C HIS A 32 -1.58 10.52 4.97
N VAL A 33 -0.99 10.34 3.79
CA VAL A 33 0.19 9.50 3.55
C VAL A 33 1.43 10.13 4.17
N PHE A 34 1.60 11.44 3.98
CA PHE A 34 2.71 12.20 4.56
C PHE A 34 2.66 12.21 6.08
N ARG A 35 1.49 12.38 6.70
CA ARG A 35 1.34 12.28 8.17
C ARG A 35 1.80 10.94 8.71
N LYS A 36 1.47 9.85 8.03
CA LYS A 36 1.95 8.52 8.43
C LYS A 36 3.48 8.42 8.28
N ALA A 37 4.04 8.90 7.17
CA ALA A 37 5.48 8.90 6.97
C ALA A 37 6.22 9.82 7.96
N GLN A 38 5.62 10.95 8.37
CA GLN A 38 6.18 11.80 9.44
C GLN A 38 6.24 11.06 10.78
N ALA A 39 5.18 10.34 11.15
CA ALA A 39 5.10 9.61 12.41
C ALA A 39 6.05 8.40 12.45
N ASP A 40 6.12 7.62 11.36
CA ASP A 40 6.71 6.28 11.37
C ASP A 40 8.05 6.18 10.62
N CYS A 41 8.37 7.16 9.75
CA CYS A 41 9.57 7.15 8.90
C CYS A 41 10.47 8.38 9.11
N GLY A 42 10.17 9.26 10.06
CA GLY A 42 10.96 10.47 10.26
C GLY A 42 10.96 11.41 9.04
N LEU A 43 9.87 11.48 8.28
CA LEU A 43 9.74 12.36 7.12
C LEU A 43 9.83 13.82 7.53
N ARG A 44 10.81 14.54 6.98
CA ARG A 44 11.07 15.98 7.23
C ARG A 44 10.60 16.86 6.10
N GLY A 45 10.53 16.32 4.88
CA GLY A 45 10.04 17.02 3.70
C GLY A 45 9.79 16.08 2.53
N ALA A 46 9.01 16.55 1.57
CA ALA A 46 8.78 15.85 0.31
C ALA A 46 8.89 16.83 -0.86
N TYR A 47 9.60 16.43 -1.91
CA TYR A 47 9.59 17.15 -3.18
C TYR A 47 8.40 16.65 -4.00
N VAL A 48 7.48 17.57 -4.29
CA VAL A 48 6.19 17.25 -4.89
C VAL A 48 5.99 18.10 -6.12
N LEU A 49 5.92 17.49 -7.29
CA LEU A 49 5.58 18.22 -8.51
C LEU A 49 4.09 18.56 -8.48
N ASN A 50 3.79 19.85 -8.52
CA ASN A 50 2.44 20.34 -8.64
C ASN A 50 2.11 20.52 -10.11
N GLY A 51 0.99 20.00 -10.58
CA GLY A 51 0.55 20.05 -11.97
C GLY A 51 0.21 21.44 -12.53
N ALA A 52 0.83 22.49 -11.98
CA ALA A 52 0.63 23.89 -12.43
C ALA A 52 1.06 24.12 -13.88
N ALA A 53 1.87 23.24 -14.49
CA ALA A 53 2.27 23.34 -15.89
C ALA A 53 1.18 22.88 -16.87
N PHE A 54 0.16 22.15 -16.40
CA PHE A 54 -1.02 21.76 -17.18
C PHE A 54 -2.21 22.53 -16.62
N GLU A 55 -2.58 23.63 -17.26
CA GLU A 55 -3.70 24.48 -16.89
C GLU A 55 -4.87 23.68 -16.33
N LYS A 56 -5.09 23.76 -14.99
CA LYS A 56 -6.22 23.23 -14.22
C LYS A 56 -6.18 21.76 -13.75
N SER A 57 -5.19 20.95 -13.98
CA SER A 57 -5.09 19.67 -13.26
C SER A 57 -4.22 19.85 -12.00
N ARG A 58 -4.85 19.82 -10.84
CA ARG A 58 -4.22 20.07 -9.53
C ARG A 58 -3.73 18.79 -8.84
N GLY A 59 -3.29 17.80 -9.60
CA GLY A 59 -2.71 16.58 -9.03
C GLY A 59 -1.29 16.83 -8.50
N SER A 60 -1.03 16.43 -7.27
CA SER A 60 0.31 16.40 -6.70
C SER A 60 1.01 15.10 -7.09
N VAL A 61 2.31 15.14 -7.42
CA VAL A 61 3.12 13.96 -7.71
C VAL A 61 4.35 13.98 -6.80
N PRO A 62 4.36 13.22 -5.69
CA PRO A 62 5.52 13.11 -4.84
C PRO A 62 6.65 12.38 -5.57
N VAL A 63 7.86 12.95 -5.56
CA VAL A 63 9.03 12.40 -6.26
C VAL A 63 10.14 12.00 -5.30
N VAL A 64 10.42 12.82 -4.28
CA VAL A 64 11.49 12.54 -3.33
C VAL A 64 10.98 12.72 -1.91
N TYR A 65 11.15 11.70 -1.07
CA TYR A 65 11.06 11.86 0.39
C TYR A 65 12.42 12.20 0.96
N VAL A 66 12.42 13.09 1.95
CA VAL A 66 13.59 13.39 2.76
C VAL A 66 13.30 13.01 4.20
N CYS A 67 13.96 11.96 4.66
CA CYS A 67 13.79 11.39 6.00
C CYS A 67 15.08 11.57 6.82
N GLU A 68 14.95 11.56 8.15
CA GLU A 68 16.05 11.56 9.09
C GLU A 68 16.17 10.21 9.76
N ALA A 69 17.40 9.72 9.93
CA ALA A 69 17.68 8.48 10.64
C ALA A 69 18.90 8.65 11.56
N ASP A 70 18.88 7.95 12.69
CA ASP A 70 19.99 7.95 13.65
C ASP A 70 20.99 6.83 13.38
N SER A 71 20.60 5.78 12.65
CA SER A 71 21.44 4.65 12.28
C SER A 71 21.11 4.09 10.89
N GLU A 72 22.04 3.28 10.35
CA GLU A 72 21.84 2.56 9.08
C GLU A 72 20.70 1.52 9.18
N GLU A 73 20.52 0.88 10.34
CA GLU A 73 19.41 -0.04 10.58
C GLU A 73 18.07 0.70 10.47
N GLN A 74 17.98 1.88 11.08
CA GLN A 74 16.79 2.72 10.98
C GLN A 74 16.56 3.18 9.53
N ALA A 75 17.60 3.53 8.79
CA ALA A 75 17.48 3.92 7.39
C ALA A 75 16.93 2.78 6.53
N ARG A 76 17.38 1.53 6.76
CA ARG A 76 16.85 0.34 6.08
C ARG A 76 15.38 0.10 6.42
N GLU A 77 14.99 0.26 7.66
CA GLU A 77 13.60 0.12 8.08
C GLU A 77 12.71 1.22 7.47
N ILE A 78 13.21 2.47 7.42
CA ILE A 78 12.55 3.58 6.71
C ILE A 78 12.40 3.23 5.23
N HIS A 79 13.45 2.72 4.58
CA HIS A 79 13.40 2.30 3.18
C HIS A 79 12.34 1.21 2.95
N ARG A 80 12.29 0.19 3.79
CA ARG A 80 11.27 -0.88 3.73
C ARG A 80 9.85 -0.29 3.84
N LYS A 81 9.61 0.59 4.80
CA LYS A 81 8.31 1.25 5.01
C LYS A 81 7.91 2.14 3.84
N VAL A 82 8.83 2.93 3.30
CA VAL A 82 8.57 3.80 2.14
C VAL A 82 8.29 2.98 0.88
N TRP A 83 9.02 1.88 0.66
CA TRP A 83 8.72 0.95 -0.41
C TRP A 83 7.31 0.35 -0.28
N ASN A 84 6.92 -0.09 0.93
CA ASN A 84 5.57 -0.59 1.19
C ASN A 84 4.48 0.47 0.98
N GLN A 85 4.79 1.74 1.21
CA GLN A 85 3.86 2.84 0.95
C GLN A 85 3.57 3.05 -0.54
N ASN A 86 4.53 2.71 -1.42
CA ASN A 86 4.40 2.75 -2.88
C ASN A 86 4.06 4.14 -3.46
N VAL A 87 4.59 5.20 -2.88
CA VAL A 87 4.21 6.58 -3.21
C VAL A 87 5.31 7.34 -3.95
N VAL A 88 6.57 7.25 -3.49
CA VAL A 88 7.67 8.02 -4.05
C VAL A 88 8.73 7.15 -4.72
N PRO A 89 9.23 7.54 -5.88
CA PRO A 89 10.30 6.81 -6.55
C PRO A 89 11.66 6.93 -5.85
N PHE A 90 11.91 8.01 -5.09
CA PHE A 90 13.21 8.24 -4.45
C PHE A 90 13.06 8.58 -2.98
N LEU A 91 13.96 8.03 -2.17
CA LEU A 91 14.06 8.26 -0.73
C LEU A 91 15.47 8.73 -0.39
N LEU A 92 15.59 9.97 0.09
CA LEU A 92 16.81 10.53 0.65
C LEU A 92 16.77 10.40 2.16
N VAL A 93 17.70 9.65 2.74
CA VAL A 93 17.87 9.54 4.19
C VAL A 93 19.12 10.28 4.61
N ILE A 94 18.97 11.19 5.55
CA ILE A 94 20.04 12.05 6.07
C ILE A 94 20.29 11.71 7.53
N SER A 95 21.56 11.54 7.90
CA SER A 95 22.03 11.37 9.28
C SER A 95 23.15 12.37 9.60
N ARG A 96 23.65 12.34 10.82
CA ARG A 96 24.68 13.28 11.28
C ARG A 96 26.04 13.15 10.58
N GLY A 97 26.33 11.99 9.99
CA GLY A 97 27.63 11.71 9.36
C GLY A 97 27.53 11.12 7.95
N TRP A 98 26.33 10.90 7.45
CA TRP A 98 26.16 10.27 6.15
C TRP A 98 24.81 10.61 5.49
N VAL A 99 24.75 10.36 4.17
CA VAL A 99 23.53 10.46 3.37
C VAL A 99 23.38 9.20 2.52
N ARG A 100 22.17 8.70 2.39
CA ARG A 100 21.83 7.56 1.53
C ARG A 100 20.67 7.95 0.61
N LEU A 101 20.80 7.63 -0.67
CA LEU A 101 19.72 7.74 -1.64
C LEU A 101 19.25 6.32 -2.00
N TYR A 102 18.00 6.02 -1.73
CA TYR A 102 17.38 4.74 -2.03
C TYR A 102 16.33 4.86 -3.14
N PRO A 103 16.12 3.79 -3.94
CA PRO A 103 14.97 3.70 -4.81
C PRO A 103 13.72 3.41 -3.96
N GLY A 104 12.73 4.30 -3.98
CA GLY A 104 11.50 4.13 -3.19
C GLY A 104 10.57 3.05 -3.74
N PHE A 105 10.73 2.66 -5.02
CA PHE A 105 9.96 1.59 -5.68
C PHE A 105 10.70 0.26 -5.78
N GLN A 106 11.84 0.11 -5.11
CA GLN A 106 12.57 -1.14 -5.04
C GLN A 106 13.05 -1.37 -3.62
N TYR A 107 12.83 -2.58 -3.12
CA TYR A 107 13.40 -3.04 -1.86
C TYR A 107 13.90 -4.47 -2.03
N GLU A 108 15.14 -4.72 -1.62
CA GLU A 108 15.72 -6.05 -1.60
C GLU A 108 16.26 -6.32 -0.19
N ARG A 109 15.79 -7.40 0.41
CA ARG A 109 16.38 -7.87 1.66
C ARG A 109 17.69 -8.58 1.33
N LYS A 110 18.81 -7.92 1.59
CA LYS A 110 20.12 -8.57 1.53
C LYS A 110 20.49 -9.15 2.90
N LEU A 111 20.80 -10.43 2.93
CA LEU A 111 21.40 -11.11 4.08
C LEU A 111 22.88 -10.75 4.10
N GLY A 112 23.33 -9.95 5.09
CA GLY A 112 24.73 -9.56 5.26
C GLY A 112 24.91 -8.31 6.11
N SER A 113 26.17 -8.02 6.43
CA SER A 113 26.57 -6.87 7.27
C SER A 113 26.58 -5.54 6.54
N ASP A 114 26.40 -5.52 5.22
CA ASP A 114 26.34 -4.27 4.46
C ASP A 114 25.00 -3.56 4.64
N LEU A 115 24.97 -2.62 5.55
CA LEU A 115 23.78 -1.87 5.93
C LEU A 115 23.36 -0.83 4.86
N SER A 116 24.26 -0.44 3.96
CA SER A 116 23.96 0.47 2.83
C SER A 116 23.48 -0.26 1.59
N ALA A 117 23.37 -1.59 1.64
CA ALA A 117 22.93 -2.41 0.51
C ALA A 117 21.55 -1.97 -0.01
N GLY A 118 21.46 -1.76 -1.33
CA GLY A 118 20.26 -1.27 -1.99
C GLY A 118 20.23 0.25 -2.18
N ALA A 119 21.17 1.02 -1.60
CA ALA A 119 21.27 2.45 -1.87
C ALA A 119 21.79 2.71 -3.30
N LEU A 120 21.22 3.68 -3.98
CA LEU A 120 21.68 4.19 -5.28
C LEU A 120 22.93 5.04 -5.12
N ARG A 121 23.04 5.74 -3.98
CA ARG A 121 24.20 6.57 -3.59
C ARG A 121 24.48 6.44 -2.10
N VAL A 122 25.76 6.34 -1.77
CA VAL A 122 26.29 6.22 -0.42
C VAL A 122 27.28 7.35 -0.23
N LEU A 123 26.99 8.32 0.65
CA LEU A 123 27.83 9.48 0.91
C LEU A 123 28.14 9.56 2.40
N ASP A 124 29.42 9.49 2.72
CA ASP A 124 29.99 9.72 4.06
C ASP A 124 30.80 11.02 4.10
N ASP A 125 30.75 11.80 3.02
CA ASP A 125 31.37 13.12 2.86
C ASP A 125 30.35 14.09 2.27
N PHE A 126 29.91 15.06 3.07
CA PHE A 126 28.93 16.06 2.65
C PHE A 126 29.43 17.03 1.59
N GLY A 127 30.76 17.15 1.43
CA GLY A 127 31.35 17.92 0.33
C GLY A 127 30.99 17.41 -1.06
N LYS A 128 30.58 16.15 -1.16
CA LYS A 128 30.19 15.50 -2.42
C LYS A 128 28.69 15.54 -2.73
N VAL A 129 27.88 16.13 -1.85
CA VAL A 129 26.40 16.15 -2.02
C VAL A 129 26.01 16.75 -3.37
N ALA A 130 26.56 17.91 -3.73
CA ALA A 130 26.19 18.59 -4.97
C ALA A 130 26.52 17.76 -6.23
N SER A 131 27.65 17.05 -6.23
CA SER A 131 28.07 16.23 -7.37
C SER A 131 27.33 14.89 -7.44
N GLU A 132 27.23 14.17 -6.32
CA GLU A 132 26.68 12.81 -6.30
C GLU A 132 25.13 12.77 -6.28
N LEU A 133 24.50 13.78 -5.64
CA LEU A 133 23.05 13.90 -5.58
C LEU A 133 22.49 14.89 -6.62
N GLY A 134 23.32 15.43 -7.51
CA GLY A 134 22.88 16.27 -8.63
C GLY A 134 21.68 15.73 -9.41
N PRO A 135 21.59 14.42 -9.67
CA PRO A 135 20.44 13.83 -10.36
C PRO A 135 19.08 13.99 -9.68
N ILE A 136 19.04 14.26 -8.37
CA ILE A 136 17.81 14.52 -7.61
C ILE A 136 17.70 15.97 -7.12
N CYS A 137 18.55 16.89 -7.58
CA CYS A 137 18.39 18.31 -7.23
C CYS A 137 17.06 18.86 -7.76
N ALA A 138 16.61 19.97 -7.21
CA ALA A 138 15.34 20.61 -7.54
C ALA A 138 15.17 20.78 -9.06
N SER A 139 16.17 21.34 -9.74
CA SER A 139 16.12 21.56 -11.19
C SER A 139 16.05 20.25 -12.00
N ALA A 140 16.72 19.18 -11.54
CA ALA A 140 16.68 17.88 -12.23
C ALA A 140 15.32 17.18 -12.08
N VAL A 141 14.67 17.36 -10.94
CA VAL A 141 13.31 16.86 -10.71
C VAL A 141 12.31 17.68 -11.53
N ASP A 142 12.39 19.00 -11.50
CA ASP A 142 11.47 19.91 -12.19
C ASP A 142 11.51 19.76 -13.71
N ASN A 143 12.69 19.55 -14.30
CA ASN A 143 12.84 19.38 -15.75
C ASN A 143 12.75 17.91 -16.23
N GLY A 144 12.63 16.96 -15.29
CA GLY A 144 12.50 15.53 -15.58
C GLY A 144 13.81 14.80 -15.93
N SER A 145 14.98 15.44 -15.88
CA SER A 145 16.26 14.78 -16.18
C SER A 145 16.62 13.66 -15.18
N VAL A 146 16.01 13.69 -13.98
CA VAL A 146 16.11 12.60 -12.99
C VAL A 146 15.75 11.24 -13.57
N TRP A 147 14.76 11.18 -14.46
CA TRP A 147 14.31 9.92 -15.08
C TRP A 147 15.32 9.35 -16.06
N GLY A 148 16.04 10.20 -16.78
CA GLY A 148 17.12 9.77 -17.68
C GLY A 148 18.31 9.16 -16.91
N THR A 149 18.55 9.61 -15.68
CA THR A 149 19.72 9.19 -14.89
C THR A 149 19.38 8.03 -13.93
N LEU A 150 18.23 8.09 -13.25
CA LEU A 150 17.87 7.16 -12.18
C LEU A 150 16.61 6.33 -12.48
N GLY A 151 15.92 6.57 -13.59
CA GLY A 151 14.65 5.92 -13.91
C GLY A 151 14.74 4.38 -13.98
N ALA A 152 15.88 3.84 -14.43
CA ALA A 152 16.10 2.40 -14.48
C ALA A 152 16.10 1.70 -13.10
N ALA A 153 16.28 2.45 -12.03
CA ALA A 153 16.27 1.92 -10.66
C ALA A 153 14.85 1.86 -10.05
N VAL A 154 13.85 2.45 -10.71
CA VAL A 154 12.49 2.59 -10.18
C VAL A 154 11.43 2.05 -11.14
N THR A 155 11.72 0.87 -11.71
CA THR A 155 10.82 0.21 -12.68
C THR A 155 9.55 -0.34 -12.00
N PRO A 156 8.43 -0.45 -12.74
CA PRO A 156 7.16 -0.95 -12.19
C PRO A 156 7.26 -2.35 -11.56
N GLU A 157 8.03 -3.25 -12.16
CA GLU A 157 8.16 -4.66 -11.76
C GLU A 157 8.76 -4.84 -10.36
N LYS A 158 9.45 -3.82 -9.86
CA LYS A 158 10.07 -3.83 -8.53
C LYS A 158 9.19 -3.22 -7.43
N ARG A 159 8.05 -2.67 -7.81
CA ARG A 159 7.10 -2.07 -6.87
C ARG A 159 6.44 -3.13 -6.01
N VAL A 160 6.01 -2.70 -4.83
CA VAL A 160 5.38 -3.59 -3.85
C VAL A 160 4.13 -4.28 -4.38
N ASP A 161 3.33 -3.59 -5.18
CA ASP A 161 2.11 -4.12 -5.78
C ASP A 161 2.40 -5.29 -6.74
N TRP A 162 3.39 -5.13 -7.62
CA TRP A 162 3.81 -6.19 -8.54
C TRP A 162 4.43 -7.38 -7.81
N GLN A 163 5.34 -7.12 -6.86
CA GLN A 163 6.00 -8.20 -6.13
C GLN A 163 5.01 -8.98 -5.25
N LEU A 164 4.08 -8.30 -4.61
CA LEU A 164 3.06 -8.97 -3.81
C LEU A 164 2.15 -9.83 -4.69
N LEU A 165 1.74 -9.34 -5.86
CA LEU A 165 0.94 -10.10 -6.82
C LEU A 165 1.66 -11.37 -7.30
N ASP A 166 2.95 -11.25 -7.66
CA ASP A 166 3.75 -12.40 -8.09
C ASP A 166 3.91 -13.43 -6.96
N ASN A 167 4.14 -12.99 -5.73
CA ASN A 167 4.23 -13.89 -4.59
C ASN A 167 2.91 -14.59 -4.26
N LEU A 168 1.77 -13.93 -4.47
CA LEU A 168 0.45 -14.56 -4.33
C LEU A 168 0.20 -15.61 -5.42
N ARG A 169 0.64 -15.35 -6.65
CA ARG A 169 0.59 -16.33 -7.76
C ARG A 169 1.47 -17.55 -7.49
N ASP A 170 2.67 -17.35 -6.95
CA ASP A 170 3.57 -18.44 -6.56
C ASP A 170 2.94 -19.31 -5.45
N LEU A 171 2.28 -18.69 -4.48
CA LEU A 171 1.55 -19.40 -3.42
C LEU A 171 0.37 -20.19 -3.99
N ASP A 172 -0.35 -19.62 -4.94
CA ASP A 172 -1.44 -20.27 -5.63
C ASP A 172 -0.97 -21.50 -6.43
N GLN A 173 0.12 -21.37 -7.19
CA GLN A 173 0.73 -22.48 -7.92
C GLN A 173 1.22 -23.59 -6.98
N TRP A 174 1.79 -23.20 -5.82
CA TRP A 174 2.17 -24.17 -4.83
C TRP A 174 0.96 -24.96 -4.30
N LEU A 175 -0.15 -24.29 -3.97
CA LEU A 175 -1.39 -24.95 -3.53
C LEU A 175 -1.93 -25.92 -4.57
N ASP A 176 -1.86 -25.58 -5.84
CA ASP A 176 -2.24 -26.45 -6.93
C ASP A 176 -1.37 -27.71 -6.97
N SER A 177 -0.05 -27.54 -6.86
CA SER A 177 0.90 -28.66 -6.82
C SER A 177 0.72 -29.56 -5.59
N ASP A 178 0.21 -29.03 -4.48
CA ASP A 178 -0.11 -29.72 -3.23
C ASP A 178 -1.52 -30.34 -3.23
N GLY A 179 -2.19 -30.37 -4.38
CA GLY A 179 -3.47 -31.05 -4.60
C GLY A 179 -4.72 -30.21 -4.30
N VAL A 180 -4.59 -28.88 -4.16
CA VAL A 180 -5.73 -27.97 -4.05
C VAL A 180 -6.12 -27.48 -5.45
N HIS A 181 -6.83 -28.30 -6.21
CA HIS A 181 -7.24 -27.98 -7.58
C HIS A 181 -8.46 -27.07 -7.66
N ASP A 182 -9.21 -26.89 -6.57
CA ASP A 182 -10.27 -25.89 -6.48
C ASP A 182 -9.65 -24.48 -6.35
N ARG A 183 -9.46 -23.85 -7.48
CA ARG A 183 -8.82 -22.51 -7.57
C ARG A 183 -9.60 -21.46 -6.78
N ARG A 184 -10.93 -21.54 -6.79
CA ARG A 184 -11.77 -20.60 -6.02
C ARG A 184 -11.55 -20.75 -4.52
N LEU A 185 -11.42 -21.97 -4.02
CA LEU A 185 -11.10 -22.24 -2.62
C LEU A 185 -9.68 -21.72 -2.28
N ALA A 186 -8.69 -21.99 -3.13
CA ALA A 186 -7.32 -21.52 -2.94
C ALA A 186 -7.24 -19.99 -2.85
N HIS A 187 -7.88 -19.29 -3.78
CA HIS A 187 -7.93 -17.83 -3.81
C HIS A 187 -8.64 -17.25 -2.59
N SER A 188 -9.79 -17.82 -2.18
CA SER A 188 -10.50 -17.40 -0.97
C SER A 188 -9.67 -17.61 0.30
N MET A 189 -8.88 -18.70 0.38
CA MET A 189 -7.98 -18.96 1.51
C MET A 189 -6.83 -17.97 1.56
N ILE A 190 -6.14 -17.75 0.43
CA ILE A 190 -5.05 -16.77 0.32
C ILE A 190 -5.60 -15.37 0.67
N GLY A 191 -6.74 -15.01 0.11
CA GLY A 191 -7.45 -13.79 0.35
C GLY A 191 -7.76 -13.55 1.83
N LYS A 192 -8.31 -14.54 2.48
CA LYS A 192 -8.62 -14.47 3.92
C LYS A 192 -7.36 -14.24 4.75
N PHE A 193 -6.24 -14.90 4.43
CA PHE A 193 -4.97 -14.68 5.14
C PHE A 193 -4.44 -13.27 4.95
N VAL A 194 -4.41 -12.73 3.73
CA VAL A 194 -3.96 -11.33 3.49
C VAL A 194 -4.87 -10.36 4.24
N TYR A 195 -6.19 -10.57 4.21
CA TYR A 195 -7.16 -9.75 4.92
C TYR A 195 -6.92 -9.75 6.43
N LEU A 196 -6.76 -10.93 7.02
CA LEU A 196 -6.47 -11.06 8.45
C LEU A 196 -5.15 -10.39 8.85
N GLN A 197 -4.11 -10.52 8.02
CA GLN A 197 -2.84 -9.82 8.23
C GLN A 197 -3.00 -8.30 8.12
N TYR A 198 -3.77 -7.82 7.16
CA TYR A 198 -4.08 -6.40 7.02
C TYR A 198 -4.78 -5.85 8.27
N LEU A 199 -5.84 -6.52 8.75
CA LEU A 199 -6.56 -6.11 9.96
C LEU A 199 -5.63 -6.11 11.19
N ARG A 200 -4.77 -7.13 11.30
CA ARG A 200 -3.85 -7.29 12.41
C ARG A 200 -2.77 -6.21 12.44
N GLN A 201 -2.06 -6.00 11.34
CA GLN A 201 -0.96 -5.05 11.29
C GLN A 201 -1.43 -3.59 11.40
N ARG A 202 -2.68 -3.32 11.04
CA ARG A 202 -3.32 -2.01 11.28
C ARG A 202 -3.94 -1.86 12.66
N GLN A 203 -3.78 -2.86 13.54
CA GLN A 203 -4.34 -2.88 14.88
C GLN A 203 -5.88 -2.79 14.94
N ILE A 204 -6.56 -3.08 13.82
CA ILE A 204 -8.02 -3.25 13.77
C ILE A 204 -8.37 -4.55 14.49
N LEU A 205 -7.68 -5.64 14.18
CA LEU A 205 -7.69 -6.90 14.92
C LEU A 205 -6.54 -6.89 15.92
N SER A 206 -6.76 -6.26 17.06
CA SER A 206 -5.75 -6.10 18.12
C SER A 206 -5.52 -7.40 18.92
N ASP A 207 -4.37 -7.49 19.61
CA ASP A 207 -4.10 -8.62 20.52
C ASP A 207 -5.15 -8.72 21.64
N ALA A 208 -5.59 -7.60 22.20
CA ALA A 208 -6.65 -7.56 23.19
C ALA A 208 -7.98 -8.16 22.67
N ARG A 209 -8.32 -7.92 21.40
CA ARG A 209 -9.49 -8.51 20.76
C ARG A 209 -9.35 -10.02 20.59
N LEU A 210 -8.18 -10.49 20.19
CA LEU A 210 -7.91 -11.92 20.07
C LEU A 210 -7.96 -12.62 21.43
N GLU A 211 -7.43 -12.00 22.48
CA GLU A 211 -7.52 -12.50 23.86
C GLU A 211 -8.96 -12.57 24.35
N GLU A 212 -9.79 -11.56 24.07
CA GLU A 212 -11.24 -11.56 24.37
C GLU A 212 -11.96 -12.76 23.74
N TRP A 213 -11.54 -13.16 22.55
CA TRP A 213 -12.06 -14.35 21.85
C TRP A 213 -11.37 -15.66 22.26
N GLY A 214 -10.41 -15.62 23.19
CA GLY A 214 -9.64 -16.79 23.63
C GLY A 214 -8.69 -17.33 22.55
N ILE A 215 -8.31 -16.52 21.55
CA ILE A 215 -7.46 -16.91 20.45
C ILE A 215 -6.04 -16.42 20.68
N ASN A 216 -5.10 -17.36 20.79
CA ASN A 216 -3.69 -17.03 20.84
C ASN A 216 -3.20 -16.66 19.42
N PRO A 217 -2.63 -15.44 19.22
CA PRO A 217 -2.12 -14.99 17.92
C PRO A 217 -1.17 -15.97 17.22
N THR A 218 -0.27 -16.63 17.99
CA THR A 218 0.69 -17.58 17.41
C THR A 218 -0.01 -18.82 16.85
N SER A 219 -1.17 -19.20 17.41
CA SER A 219 -1.94 -20.35 16.93
C SER A 219 -2.65 -20.13 15.59
N VAL A 220 -2.58 -18.93 15.04
CA VAL A 220 -3.18 -18.56 13.75
C VAL A 220 -2.16 -17.98 12.77
N PHE A 221 -1.30 -17.08 13.25
CA PHE A 221 -0.42 -16.27 12.42
C PHE A 221 1.04 -16.74 12.41
N SER A 222 1.32 -17.98 12.80
CA SER A 222 2.68 -18.52 12.85
C SER A 222 2.80 -19.92 12.26
N HIS A 223 4.01 -20.43 12.21
CA HIS A 223 4.30 -21.82 11.85
C HIS A 223 3.63 -22.84 12.79
N ASP A 224 3.14 -22.39 13.95
CA ASP A 224 2.34 -23.21 14.90
C ASP A 224 0.83 -23.08 14.68
N ALA A 225 0.40 -22.55 13.55
CA ALA A 225 -1.02 -22.35 13.24
C ALA A 225 -1.81 -23.66 13.34
N LYS A 226 -2.96 -23.56 14.02
CA LYS A 226 -3.88 -24.69 14.27
C LYS A 226 -5.18 -24.49 13.51
N LEU A 227 -5.63 -25.53 12.85
CA LEU A 227 -6.87 -25.51 12.08
C LEU A 227 -8.07 -24.97 12.87
N ASN A 228 -8.29 -25.47 14.09
CA ASN A 228 -9.42 -25.04 14.90
C ASN A 228 -9.32 -23.56 15.30
N ALA A 229 -8.11 -23.08 15.67
CA ALA A 229 -7.90 -21.67 16.01
C ALA A 229 -8.15 -20.76 14.78
N PHE A 230 -7.77 -21.18 13.59
CA PHE A 230 -8.05 -20.45 12.35
C PHE A 230 -9.55 -20.44 12.04
N VAL A 231 -10.24 -21.57 12.16
CA VAL A 231 -11.71 -21.67 11.99
C VAL A 231 -12.44 -20.75 12.98
N ASP A 232 -12.03 -20.77 14.24
CA ASP A 232 -12.62 -19.91 15.28
C ASP A 232 -12.36 -18.43 15.01
N LEU A 233 -11.16 -18.08 14.55
CA LEU A 233 -10.85 -16.69 14.17
C LEU A 233 -11.72 -16.22 13.00
N VAL A 234 -11.82 -17.00 11.94
CA VAL A 234 -12.65 -16.64 10.77
C VAL A 234 -14.10 -16.40 11.20
N ARG A 235 -14.67 -17.31 12.01
CA ARG A 235 -16.02 -17.15 12.53
C ARG A 235 -16.20 -15.86 13.34
N HIS A 236 -15.34 -15.57 14.30
CA HIS A 236 -15.44 -14.37 15.12
C HIS A 236 -15.27 -13.08 14.31
N VAL A 237 -14.35 -13.07 13.33
CA VAL A 237 -14.14 -11.89 12.47
C VAL A 237 -15.36 -11.65 11.59
N ASP A 238 -15.93 -12.69 10.98
CA ASP A 238 -17.11 -12.56 10.12
C ASP A 238 -18.33 -12.10 10.93
N GLU A 239 -18.55 -12.64 12.15
CA GLU A 239 -19.59 -12.19 13.07
C GLU A 239 -19.39 -10.73 13.52
N TRP A 240 -18.16 -10.38 13.90
CA TRP A 240 -17.83 -9.03 14.39
C TRP A 240 -18.00 -7.96 13.31
N LEU A 241 -17.63 -8.25 12.07
CA LEU A 241 -17.75 -7.32 10.95
C LEU A 241 -19.13 -7.36 10.28
N ASN A 242 -20.03 -8.23 10.78
CA ASN A 242 -21.37 -8.44 10.24
C ASN A 242 -21.38 -8.77 8.74
N GLY A 243 -20.38 -9.54 8.31
CA GLY A 243 -20.19 -9.97 6.93
C GLY A 243 -18.90 -10.73 6.75
N SER A 244 -18.76 -11.44 5.64
CA SER A 244 -17.56 -12.21 5.30
C SER A 244 -16.87 -11.63 4.07
N VAL A 245 -15.71 -11.02 4.27
CA VAL A 245 -14.79 -10.71 3.17
C VAL A 245 -14.02 -11.99 2.83
N PHE A 246 -14.02 -12.41 1.58
CA PHE A 246 -13.58 -13.73 1.13
C PHE A 246 -14.33 -14.86 1.86
N PRO A 247 -15.61 -15.06 1.55
CA PRO A 247 -16.43 -16.03 2.24
C PRO A 247 -15.85 -17.44 2.09
N LEU A 248 -15.62 -18.04 3.24
CA LEU A 248 -15.09 -19.40 3.35
C LEU A 248 -16.04 -20.22 4.25
N PRO A 249 -16.84 -21.13 3.69
CA PRO A 249 -17.60 -22.05 4.51
C PRO A 249 -16.68 -22.82 5.45
N LEU A 250 -17.00 -22.87 6.74
CA LEU A 250 -16.13 -23.47 7.77
C LEU A 250 -15.81 -24.95 7.47
N SER A 251 -16.73 -25.68 6.80
CA SER A 251 -16.47 -27.03 6.29
C SER A 251 -15.33 -27.08 5.30
N ARG A 252 -15.30 -26.13 4.35
CA ARG A 252 -14.24 -26.04 3.32
C ARG A 252 -12.88 -25.70 3.92
N ILE A 253 -12.82 -24.89 4.98
CA ILE A 253 -11.57 -24.63 5.71
C ILE A 253 -11.05 -25.94 6.33
N ARG A 254 -11.93 -26.77 6.88
CA ARG A 254 -11.54 -28.06 7.46
C ARG A 254 -11.03 -29.06 6.42
N GLU A 255 -11.64 -29.10 5.23
CA GLU A 255 -11.18 -29.90 4.09
C GLU A 255 -9.81 -29.47 3.58
N PHE A 256 -9.50 -28.18 3.66
CA PHE A 256 -8.21 -27.63 3.26
C PHE A 256 -7.04 -28.21 4.09
N GLY A 257 -7.26 -28.45 5.37
CA GLY A 257 -6.39 -29.19 6.26
C GLY A 257 -5.37 -28.33 7.03
N ALA A 258 -4.94 -28.86 8.16
CA ALA A 258 -4.08 -28.13 9.09
C ALA A 258 -2.68 -27.82 8.52
N ASP A 259 -2.13 -28.74 7.71
CA ASP A 259 -0.75 -28.58 7.18
C ASP A 259 -0.65 -27.43 6.18
N ARG A 260 -1.67 -27.29 5.32
CA ARG A 260 -1.75 -26.17 4.36
C ARG A 260 -1.95 -24.83 5.06
N ILE A 261 -2.80 -24.79 6.10
CA ILE A 261 -2.98 -23.60 6.92
C ILE A 261 -1.67 -23.19 7.58
N ARG A 262 -0.94 -24.13 8.18
CA ARG A 262 0.38 -23.84 8.77
C ARG A 262 1.37 -23.33 7.73
N LYS A 263 1.36 -23.92 6.53
CA LYS A 263 2.25 -23.50 5.46
C LYS A 263 1.94 -22.08 5.00
N ILE A 264 0.68 -21.74 4.77
CA ILE A 264 0.29 -20.38 4.41
C ILE A 264 0.67 -19.41 5.53
N ALA A 265 0.32 -19.69 6.79
CA ALA A 265 0.67 -18.85 7.93
C ALA A 265 2.18 -18.63 8.04
N SER A 266 3.01 -19.68 7.84
CA SER A 266 4.47 -19.56 7.86
C SER A 266 5.00 -18.72 6.70
N VAL A 267 4.42 -18.81 5.52
CA VAL A 267 4.78 -17.96 4.37
C VAL A 267 4.56 -16.49 4.69
N PHE A 268 3.43 -16.13 5.31
CA PHE A 268 3.14 -14.77 5.75
C PHE A 268 4.03 -14.28 6.90
N GLN A 269 4.69 -15.18 7.63
CA GLN A 269 5.74 -14.83 8.61
C GLN A 269 7.15 -14.78 8.04
N GLY A 270 7.30 -15.02 6.76
CA GLY A 270 8.59 -14.99 6.11
C GLY A 270 9.27 -16.37 5.93
N ALA A 271 8.53 -17.47 6.14
CA ALA A 271 9.04 -18.79 5.77
C ALA A 271 8.93 -19.01 4.24
N GLN A 272 9.83 -19.83 3.72
CA GLN A 272 9.89 -20.14 2.29
C GLN A 272 8.69 -20.95 1.84
N ALA A 273 7.99 -20.53 0.78
CA ALA A 273 6.88 -21.26 0.23
C ALA A 273 7.35 -22.46 -0.60
N VAL A 274 8.36 -22.27 -1.44
CA VAL A 274 8.87 -23.28 -2.38
C VAL A 274 10.39 -23.13 -2.54
N SER A 275 11.15 -24.21 -2.53
CA SER A 275 12.53 -24.32 -3.04
C SER A 275 13.62 -23.40 -2.48
N GLY A 276 13.77 -23.29 -1.17
CA GLY A 276 14.99 -22.71 -0.59
C GLY A 276 15.24 -21.22 -0.83
N GLN A 277 14.27 -20.47 -1.33
CA GLN A 277 14.34 -19.01 -1.48
C GLN A 277 13.97 -18.25 -0.20
N LEU A 278 14.41 -16.99 -0.11
CA LEU A 278 14.20 -16.08 1.01
C LEU A 278 12.72 -15.90 1.38
N PRO A 279 12.42 -15.56 2.65
CA PRO A 279 11.05 -15.31 3.11
C PRO A 279 10.34 -14.27 2.24
N LEU A 280 9.24 -14.69 1.60
CA LEU A 280 8.58 -13.89 0.57
C LEU A 280 7.73 -12.75 1.13
N PHE A 281 7.16 -12.93 2.34
CA PHE A 281 6.14 -12.02 2.85
C PHE A 281 6.53 -11.18 4.07
N ASP A 282 7.67 -11.41 4.70
CA ASP A 282 8.13 -10.64 5.88
C ASP A 282 8.60 -9.21 5.53
N ILE A 283 8.86 -8.96 4.24
CA ILE A 283 9.19 -7.63 3.73
C ILE A 283 7.95 -6.73 3.63
N TYR A 284 6.74 -7.34 3.53
CA TYR A 284 5.50 -6.59 3.43
C TYR A 284 5.04 -6.07 4.78
N ASP A 285 4.70 -4.79 4.81
CA ASP A 285 4.10 -4.13 5.95
C ASP A 285 2.71 -3.61 5.56
N PHE A 286 1.68 -4.43 5.83
CA PHE A 286 0.31 -4.09 5.48
C PHE A 286 -0.22 -2.85 6.22
N SER A 287 0.49 -2.37 7.27
CA SER A 287 0.17 -1.10 7.89
C SER A 287 0.54 0.09 7.00
N PHE A 288 1.51 -0.09 6.09
CA PHE A 288 1.97 0.92 5.12
C PHE A 288 1.38 0.74 3.73
N ILE A 289 1.09 -0.51 3.30
CA ILE A 289 0.48 -0.75 1.99
C ILE A 289 -0.90 -0.08 1.94
N PRO A 290 -1.15 0.84 1.00
CA PRO A 290 -2.46 1.46 0.84
C PRO A 290 -3.53 0.41 0.55
N ILE A 291 -4.75 0.63 1.07
CA ILE A 291 -5.86 -0.31 0.84
C ILE A 291 -6.18 -0.43 -0.64
N GLU A 292 -6.06 0.65 -1.39
CA GLU A 292 -6.27 0.66 -2.84
C GLU A 292 -5.28 -0.23 -3.57
N THR A 293 -4.04 -0.30 -3.09
CA THR A 293 -3.02 -1.21 -3.63
C THR A 293 -3.43 -2.67 -3.39
N LEU A 294 -3.95 -3.00 -2.21
CA LEU A 294 -4.48 -4.32 -1.93
C LEU A 294 -5.69 -4.65 -2.80
N SER A 295 -6.60 -3.71 -2.98
CA SER A 295 -7.78 -3.88 -3.84
C SER A 295 -7.39 -4.24 -5.27
N VAL A 296 -6.40 -3.53 -5.82
CA VAL A 296 -5.83 -3.82 -7.16
C VAL A 296 -5.24 -5.22 -7.24
N ILE A 297 -4.40 -5.55 -6.26
CA ILE A 297 -3.72 -6.85 -6.21
C ILE A 297 -4.75 -7.97 -6.18
N TYR A 298 -5.79 -7.81 -5.35
CA TYR A 298 -6.85 -8.78 -5.24
C TYR A 298 -7.64 -8.96 -6.51
N GLU A 299 -8.06 -7.88 -7.14
CA GLU A 299 -8.78 -7.93 -8.40
C GLU A 299 -7.94 -8.63 -9.46
N GLN A 300 -6.68 -8.28 -9.61
CA GLN A 300 -5.78 -8.94 -10.54
C GLN A 300 -5.51 -10.41 -10.18
N PHE A 301 -5.46 -10.75 -8.91
CA PHE A 301 -5.23 -12.11 -8.44
C PHE A 301 -6.45 -13.02 -8.69
N LEU A 302 -7.65 -12.57 -8.34
CA LEU A 302 -8.89 -13.31 -8.55
C LEU A 302 -9.20 -13.52 -10.04
N HIS A 303 -8.90 -12.51 -10.87
CA HIS A 303 -9.10 -12.56 -12.31
C HIS A 303 -7.97 -13.24 -13.11
N ALA A 304 -6.89 -13.64 -12.44
CA ALA A 304 -5.77 -14.36 -13.09
C ALA A 304 -6.11 -15.80 -13.49
N THR A 305 -7.24 -16.36 -13.01
CA THR A 305 -7.68 -17.71 -13.37
C THR A 305 -8.03 -17.76 -14.84
N VAL A 306 -7.30 -18.57 -15.59
CA VAL A 306 -7.48 -18.75 -17.04
C VAL A 306 -8.58 -19.81 -17.27
N ASN A 307 -9.62 -19.47 -18.00
CA ASN A 307 -10.66 -20.40 -18.40
C ASN A 307 -10.16 -21.34 -19.51
N ALA A 308 -10.98 -22.35 -19.86
CA ALA A 308 -10.66 -23.33 -20.91
C ALA A 308 -10.42 -22.72 -22.30
N SER A 309 -10.77 -21.45 -22.53
CA SER A 309 -10.52 -20.70 -23.77
C SER A 309 -9.22 -19.90 -23.74
N GLY A 310 -8.41 -19.98 -22.68
CA GLY A 310 -7.15 -19.27 -22.55
C GLY A 310 -7.28 -17.78 -22.19
N LYS A 311 -8.50 -17.31 -21.89
CA LYS A 311 -8.73 -15.93 -21.40
C LYS A 311 -8.90 -15.94 -19.89
N SER A 312 -8.39 -14.93 -19.22
CA SER A 312 -8.69 -14.74 -17.80
C SER A 312 -10.18 -14.47 -17.59
N GLU A 313 -10.72 -14.85 -16.45
CA GLU A 313 -12.13 -14.55 -16.13
C GLU A 313 -12.42 -13.05 -16.17
N GLY A 314 -11.47 -12.23 -15.74
CA GLY A 314 -11.55 -10.76 -15.80
C GLY A 314 -11.65 -10.24 -17.25
N GLU A 315 -10.81 -10.75 -18.15
CA GLU A 315 -10.90 -10.40 -19.59
C GLU A 315 -12.21 -10.86 -20.23
N ALA A 316 -12.72 -12.02 -19.83
CA ALA A 316 -13.98 -12.56 -20.32
C ALA A 316 -15.19 -11.71 -19.86
N ARG A 317 -15.11 -11.07 -18.69
CA ARG A 317 -16.14 -10.20 -18.12
C ARG A 317 -15.94 -8.73 -18.44
N GLY A 318 -14.82 -8.35 -19.09
CA GLY A 318 -14.48 -6.96 -19.37
C GLY A 318 -14.11 -6.16 -18.11
N ALA A 319 -13.67 -6.85 -17.05
CA ALA A 319 -13.23 -6.22 -15.82
C ALA A 319 -11.82 -5.65 -16.01
N TYR A 320 -11.69 -4.34 -15.89
CA TYR A 320 -10.42 -3.63 -15.99
C TYR A 320 -10.26 -2.69 -14.81
N TYR A 321 -9.17 -2.86 -14.09
CA TYR A 321 -8.80 -1.97 -13.02
C TYR A 321 -8.44 -0.57 -13.56
N THR A 322 -8.98 0.46 -12.92
CA THR A 322 -8.60 1.85 -13.22
C THR A 322 -7.53 2.33 -12.22
N PRO A 323 -6.30 2.61 -12.67
CA PRO A 323 -5.23 3.06 -11.77
C PRO A 323 -5.62 4.32 -10.98
N VAL A 324 -5.28 4.35 -9.69
CA VAL A 324 -5.62 5.46 -8.77
C VAL A 324 -5.24 6.84 -9.31
N PRO A 325 -4.07 7.05 -9.96
CA PRO A 325 -3.76 8.34 -10.57
C PRO A 325 -4.76 8.78 -11.64
N LEU A 326 -5.27 7.82 -12.44
CA LEU A 326 -6.29 8.09 -13.46
C LEU A 326 -7.65 8.39 -12.81
N VAL A 327 -8.02 7.64 -11.76
CA VAL A 327 -9.22 7.92 -10.95
C VAL A 327 -9.18 9.34 -10.40
N ASN A 328 -8.07 9.74 -9.78
CA ASN A 328 -7.90 11.08 -9.24
C ASN A 328 -7.99 12.15 -10.32
N PHE A 329 -7.34 11.94 -11.47
CA PHE A 329 -7.45 12.86 -12.61
C PHE A 329 -8.89 13.03 -13.08
N MET A 330 -9.63 11.94 -13.25
CA MET A 330 -11.03 11.96 -13.70
C MET A 330 -11.91 12.68 -12.67
N LEU A 331 -11.76 12.35 -11.39
CA LEU A 331 -12.51 12.99 -10.31
C LEU A 331 -12.19 14.48 -10.19
N ASP A 332 -10.94 14.90 -10.38
CA ASP A 332 -10.58 16.31 -10.37
C ASP A 332 -11.19 17.08 -11.55
N ARG A 333 -11.24 16.47 -12.72
CA ARG A 333 -11.92 17.03 -13.89
C ARG A 333 -13.43 17.15 -13.67
N LEU A 334 -14.04 16.13 -13.09
CA LEU A 334 -15.46 16.17 -12.74
C LEU A 334 -15.72 17.24 -11.68
N ASP A 335 -14.92 17.28 -10.64
CA ASP A 335 -15.03 18.20 -9.52
C ASP A 335 -14.84 19.67 -9.92
N SER A 336 -14.02 19.93 -10.96
CA SER A 336 -13.86 21.28 -11.52
C SER A 336 -15.11 21.80 -12.21
N LYS A 337 -15.99 20.92 -12.72
CA LYS A 337 -17.24 21.25 -13.42
C LYS A 337 -18.46 21.14 -12.51
N ALA A 338 -18.50 20.10 -11.70
CA ALA A 338 -19.56 19.79 -10.76
C ALA A 338 -18.95 19.46 -9.41
N PRO A 339 -18.64 20.45 -8.56
CA PRO A 339 -17.99 20.23 -7.29
C PRO A 339 -18.75 19.26 -6.39
N LEU A 340 -18.08 18.21 -5.93
CA LEU A 340 -18.62 17.27 -4.96
C LEU A 340 -18.86 18.01 -3.63
N LYS A 341 -20.12 18.20 -3.23
CA LYS A 341 -20.50 18.91 -2.01
C LYS A 341 -20.85 17.94 -0.89
N PRO A 342 -20.61 18.30 0.38
CA PRO A 342 -21.16 17.57 1.50
C PRO A 342 -22.69 17.43 1.37
N GLY A 343 -23.21 16.23 1.63
CA GLY A 343 -24.63 15.91 1.44
C GLY A 343 -25.01 15.35 0.05
N MET A 344 -24.13 15.43 -0.93
CA MET A 344 -24.33 14.72 -2.20
C MET A 344 -24.17 13.21 -2.01
N LYS A 345 -24.94 12.46 -2.80
CA LYS A 345 -24.79 11.01 -2.93
C LYS A 345 -23.97 10.68 -4.17
N VAL A 346 -23.04 9.75 -4.02
CA VAL A 346 -22.19 9.24 -5.10
C VAL A 346 -22.60 7.79 -5.35
N LEU A 347 -22.87 7.45 -6.59
CA LEU A 347 -23.14 6.10 -7.04
C LEU A 347 -22.14 5.74 -8.14
N ASP A 348 -21.44 4.64 -7.96
CA ASP A 348 -20.69 3.97 -9.03
C ASP A 348 -21.43 2.70 -9.44
N PRO A 349 -22.02 2.63 -10.64
CA PRO A 349 -22.82 1.50 -11.08
C PRO A 349 -22.01 0.32 -11.61
N SER A 350 -20.68 0.41 -11.62
CA SER A 350 -19.72 -0.63 -12.00
C SER A 350 -18.46 -0.45 -11.15
N CYS A 351 -18.62 -0.58 -9.82
CA CYS A 351 -17.64 -0.09 -8.87
C CYS A 351 -16.35 -0.92 -8.82
N GLY A 352 -16.35 -2.16 -9.32
CA GLY A 352 -15.23 -3.08 -9.18
C GLY A 352 -14.81 -3.16 -7.72
N SER A 353 -13.51 -3.12 -7.46
CA SER A 353 -12.91 -3.07 -6.13
C SER A 353 -13.02 -1.71 -5.39
N GLY A 354 -13.84 -0.78 -5.89
CA GLY A 354 -14.20 0.46 -5.20
C GLY A 354 -13.24 1.63 -5.38
N ALA A 355 -12.33 1.60 -6.35
CA ALA A 355 -11.32 2.64 -6.54
C ALA A 355 -11.88 4.07 -6.60
N PHE A 356 -12.95 4.29 -7.36
CA PHE A 356 -13.64 5.58 -7.42
C PHE A 356 -14.35 5.94 -6.12
N LEU A 357 -15.01 4.97 -5.49
CA LEU A 357 -15.76 5.17 -4.25
C LEU A 357 -14.86 5.60 -3.11
N VAL A 358 -13.70 4.96 -2.96
CA VAL A 358 -12.70 5.30 -1.94
C VAL A 358 -12.20 6.74 -2.12
N GLN A 359 -11.86 7.15 -3.34
CA GLN A 359 -11.40 8.50 -3.60
C GLN A 359 -12.51 9.54 -3.41
N CYS A 360 -13.75 9.24 -3.80
CA CYS A 360 -14.90 10.10 -3.54
C CYS A 360 -15.14 10.26 -2.03
N TYR A 361 -15.08 9.17 -1.26
CA TYR A 361 -15.23 9.20 0.19
C TYR A 361 -14.15 10.06 0.85
N ARG A 362 -12.88 9.93 0.45
CA ARG A 362 -11.79 10.79 0.92
C ARG A 362 -12.04 12.28 0.63
N LYS A 363 -12.52 12.60 -0.57
CA LYS A 363 -12.89 13.98 -0.94
C LYS A 363 -14.04 14.52 -0.09
N LEU A 364 -15.05 13.71 0.19
CA LEU A 364 -16.16 14.08 1.08
C LEU A 364 -15.68 14.34 2.51
N ILE A 365 -14.82 13.47 3.05
CA ILE A 365 -14.20 13.65 4.39
C ILE A 365 -13.45 14.97 4.44
N GLU A 366 -12.58 15.24 3.46
CA GLU A 366 -11.75 16.45 3.46
C GLU A 366 -12.61 17.72 3.40
N ARG A 367 -13.65 17.74 2.58
CA ARG A 367 -14.56 18.86 2.50
C ARG A 367 -15.36 19.07 3.77
N ARG A 368 -15.83 17.97 4.37
CA ARG A 368 -16.55 18.06 5.64
C ARG A 368 -15.63 18.55 6.77
N ARG A 369 -14.36 18.12 6.75
CA ARG A 369 -13.34 18.62 7.67
C ARG A 369 -13.10 20.12 7.51
N GLN A 370 -13.03 20.61 6.28
CA GLN A 370 -12.86 22.04 5.98
C GLN A 370 -14.06 22.87 6.45
N GLU A 371 -15.28 22.38 6.23
CA GLU A 371 -16.51 23.05 6.73
C GLU A 371 -16.55 23.13 8.25
N LEU A 372 -16.16 22.06 8.95
CA LEU A 372 -16.24 22.00 10.40
C LEU A 372 -15.02 22.61 11.11
N GLY A 373 -13.92 22.87 10.39
CA GLY A 373 -12.65 23.32 10.96
C GLY A 373 -11.99 22.30 11.92
N ARG A 374 -12.45 21.03 11.94
CA ARG A 374 -11.95 19.95 12.78
C ARG A 374 -11.98 18.59 12.08
N ARG A 375 -11.31 17.60 12.64
CA ARG A 375 -11.42 16.21 12.19
C ARG A 375 -12.79 15.62 12.53
N LEU A 376 -13.28 14.72 11.67
CA LEU A 376 -14.49 13.93 11.91
C LEU A 376 -14.20 12.79 12.89
N GLY A 377 -15.17 12.53 13.78
CA GLY A 377 -15.13 11.35 14.63
C GLY A 377 -15.59 10.07 13.90
N PRO A 378 -15.37 8.87 14.51
CA PRO A 378 -15.73 7.60 13.88
C PRO A 378 -17.21 7.49 13.48
N ALA A 379 -18.13 7.99 14.32
CA ALA A 379 -19.56 7.97 14.03
C ALA A 379 -19.92 8.87 12.83
N GLU A 380 -19.28 10.03 12.70
CA GLU A 380 -19.46 10.95 11.57
C GLU A 380 -18.90 10.36 10.27
N LEU A 381 -17.74 9.71 10.34
CA LEU A 381 -17.14 8.98 9.21
C LEU A 381 -18.06 7.85 8.74
N GLY A 382 -18.56 7.03 9.66
CA GLY A 382 -19.48 5.95 9.34
C GLY A 382 -20.81 6.45 8.75
N ALA A 383 -21.36 7.55 9.27
CA ALA A 383 -22.57 8.16 8.73
C ALA A 383 -22.34 8.74 7.33
N LEU A 384 -21.18 9.37 7.09
CA LEU A 384 -20.81 9.89 5.78
C LEU A 384 -20.71 8.76 4.75
N LEU A 385 -20.05 7.66 5.11
CA LEU A 385 -19.94 6.48 4.23
C LEU A 385 -21.32 5.91 3.90
N LYS A 386 -22.09 5.53 4.92
CA LYS A 386 -23.39 4.83 4.75
C LYS A 386 -24.44 5.65 3.98
N ASN A 387 -24.43 6.98 4.13
CA ASN A 387 -25.48 7.81 3.58
C ASN A 387 -25.12 8.45 2.22
N HIS A 388 -23.84 8.42 1.82
CA HIS A 388 -23.39 9.21 0.67
C HIS A 388 -22.61 8.41 -0.37
N VAL A 389 -22.14 7.19 -0.07
CA VAL A 389 -21.30 6.41 -1.00
C VAL A 389 -21.97 5.08 -1.29
N PHE A 390 -22.22 4.81 -2.57
CA PHE A 390 -22.93 3.63 -3.04
C PHE A 390 -22.20 3.02 -4.23
N GLY A 391 -22.04 1.70 -4.23
CA GLY A 391 -21.46 0.92 -5.32
C GLY A 391 -22.38 -0.20 -5.74
N VAL A 392 -22.34 -0.56 -7.01
CA VAL A 392 -22.99 -1.73 -7.58
C VAL A 392 -22.00 -2.37 -8.53
N ASP A 393 -21.89 -3.69 -8.49
CA ASP A 393 -21.14 -4.47 -9.47
C ASP A 393 -21.80 -5.82 -9.69
N LEU A 394 -21.53 -6.45 -10.84
CA LEU A 394 -21.95 -7.83 -11.14
C LEU A 394 -21.04 -8.86 -10.48
N ASP A 395 -19.83 -8.47 -10.15
CA ASP A 395 -18.84 -9.31 -9.50
C ASP A 395 -18.96 -9.16 -7.98
N GLU A 396 -19.49 -10.21 -7.33
CA GLU A 396 -19.66 -10.24 -5.87
C GLU A 396 -18.34 -10.18 -5.12
N ASP A 397 -17.28 -10.80 -5.65
CA ASP A 397 -15.95 -10.76 -5.03
C ASP A 397 -15.35 -9.35 -5.10
N ALA A 398 -15.56 -8.64 -6.22
CA ALA A 398 -15.15 -7.24 -6.35
C ALA A 398 -15.91 -6.32 -5.37
N CYS A 399 -17.24 -6.55 -5.19
CA CYS A 399 -18.03 -5.82 -4.20
C CYS A 399 -17.49 -6.00 -2.77
N GLN A 400 -17.11 -7.23 -2.39
CA GLN A 400 -16.52 -7.50 -1.08
C GLN A 400 -15.20 -6.78 -0.86
N ILE A 401 -14.37 -6.65 -1.91
CA ILE A 401 -13.14 -5.87 -1.85
C ILE A 401 -13.46 -4.38 -1.70
N ALA A 402 -14.47 -3.89 -2.42
CA ALA A 402 -14.91 -2.50 -2.29
C ALA A 402 -15.41 -2.17 -0.86
N GLU A 403 -16.12 -3.11 -0.23
CA GLU A 403 -16.57 -2.97 1.18
C GLU A 403 -15.40 -2.93 2.17
N LEU A 404 -14.30 -3.63 1.87
CA LEU A 404 -13.08 -3.62 2.67
C LEU A 404 -12.30 -2.31 2.52
N SER A 405 -12.35 -1.68 1.35
CA SER A 405 -11.54 -0.51 0.97
C SER A 405 -12.04 0.79 1.59
#